data_04c69f0a4b5c7fa3fe4d9132a434b782
#
_entry.id   04c69f0a4b5c7fa3fe4d9132a434b782
#
_cell.length_a   1.000
_cell.length_b   1.000
_cell.length_c   1.000
_cell.angle_alpha   90.00
_cell.angle_beta   90.00
_cell.angle_gamma   90.00
#
_symmetry.space_group_name_H-M   'P 1'
#
loop_
_entity.id
_entity.type
_entity.pdbx_description
1 polymer ?
#
loop_
_entity_poly.entity_id
_entity_poly.type
_entity_poly.pdbx_seq_one_letter_code
_entity_poly.pdbx_strand_id
1 'polypeptide(L)'
;MLLTPDQEMIRDAVRAFAKEELWPNAPAWDKSHEFPKAAHKGLAALGAYGICVPEELGGANLDYLTLGLVLEEIAAGDGGVSTTISVTNCPVNAILMRYGNDAQKQTWLTRLAQGELLGAFCLTEPHVGSDASALRTTATRKGDAYMINGVKQFITSGKHGDVA
;
A
#
# COMPACT_ATOMS: atom_id res chain seq x y z
N MET A 1 21.40 -1.24 -15.64
CA MET A 1 20.84 0.12 -15.51
C MET A 1 21.60 0.80 -14.37
N LEU A 2 22.06 2.03 -14.54
CA LEU A 2 22.69 2.79 -13.45
C LEU A 2 21.59 3.56 -12.71
N LEU A 3 21.60 3.49 -11.39
CA LEU A 3 20.69 4.27 -10.55
C LEU A 3 21.17 5.72 -10.46
N THR A 4 20.26 6.64 -10.22
CA THR A 4 20.62 8.01 -9.87
C THR A 4 21.11 8.09 -8.41
N PRO A 5 21.88 9.12 -8.01
CA PRO A 5 22.31 9.30 -6.62
C PRO A 5 21.12 9.31 -5.64
N ASP A 6 20.00 9.92 -6.01
CA ASP A 6 18.78 9.96 -5.16
C ASP A 6 18.17 8.56 -5.01
N GLN A 7 18.10 7.78 -6.09
CA GLN A 7 17.62 6.39 -6.02
C GLN A 7 18.53 5.51 -5.15
N GLU A 8 19.84 5.70 -5.23
CA GLU A 8 20.80 5.00 -4.35
C GLU A 8 20.60 5.38 -2.89
N MET A 9 20.46 6.66 -2.60
CA MET A 9 20.23 7.18 -1.24
C MET A 9 18.92 6.62 -0.64
N ILE A 10 17.82 6.66 -1.40
CA ILE A 10 16.52 6.13 -0.96
C ILE A 10 16.60 4.63 -0.71
N ARG A 11 17.14 3.87 -1.66
CA ARG A 11 17.36 2.43 -1.51
C ARG A 11 18.16 2.11 -0.25
N ASP A 12 19.27 2.80 -0.03
CA ASP A 12 20.18 2.52 1.08
C ASP A 12 19.55 2.88 2.43
N ALA A 13 18.75 3.94 2.50
CA ALA A 13 17.99 4.29 3.69
C ALA A 13 16.95 3.22 4.04
N VAL A 14 16.18 2.75 3.05
CA VAL A 14 15.18 1.69 3.25
C VAL A 14 15.85 0.36 3.59
N ARG A 15 16.96 0.03 2.95
CA ARG A 15 17.78 -1.16 3.27
C ARG A 15 18.28 -1.15 4.71
N ALA A 16 18.77 -0.02 5.20
CA ALA A 16 19.20 0.13 6.58
C ALA A 16 18.03 -0.15 7.54
N PHE A 17 16.89 0.49 7.32
CA PHE A 17 15.69 0.25 8.09
C PHE A 17 15.23 -1.22 8.05
N ALA A 18 15.21 -1.83 6.88
CA ALA A 18 14.81 -3.23 6.73
C ALA A 18 15.71 -4.20 7.50
N LYS A 19 17.03 -3.96 7.49
CA LYS A 19 17.99 -4.76 8.25
C LYS A 19 17.87 -4.59 9.75
N GLU A 20 17.58 -3.39 10.22
CA GLU A 20 17.52 -3.05 11.63
C GLU A 20 16.17 -3.41 12.25
N GLU A 21 15.07 -3.12 11.56
CA GLU A 21 13.72 -3.19 12.13
C GLU A 21 12.88 -4.34 11.59
N LEU A 22 13.04 -4.75 10.32
CA LEU A 22 12.18 -5.78 9.74
C LEU A 22 12.76 -7.19 9.91
N TRP A 23 13.93 -7.42 9.39
CA TRP A 23 14.58 -8.74 9.39
C TRP A 23 14.61 -9.42 10.77
N PRO A 24 15.07 -8.79 11.85
CA PRO A 24 15.16 -9.47 13.14
C PRO A 24 13.79 -9.79 13.76
N ASN A 25 12.73 -9.06 13.36
CA ASN A 25 11.41 -9.18 13.94
C ASN A 25 10.44 -10.02 13.09
N ALA A 26 10.68 -10.17 11.79
CA ALA A 26 9.79 -10.88 10.85
C ALA A 26 9.40 -12.30 11.32
N PRO A 27 10.31 -13.16 11.82
CA PRO A 27 9.94 -14.49 12.30
C PRO A 27 8.99 -14.47 13.51
N ALA A 28 9.09 -13.45 14.37
CA ALA A 28 8.23 -13.31 15.52
C ALA A 28 6.83 -12.86 15.12
N TRP A 29 6.72 -11.90 14.19
CA TRP A 29 5.45 -11.44 13.65
C TRP A 29 4.70 -12.53 12.88
N ASP A 30 5.42 -13.30 12.06
CA ASP A 30 4.85 -14.45 11.34
C ASP A 30 4.26 -15.48 12.31
N LYS A 31 5.00 -15.83 13.36
CA LYS A 31 4.55 -16.80 14.38
C LYS A 31 3.38 -16.30 15.22
N SER A 32 3.37 -15.01 15.58
CA SER A 32 2.31 -14.41 16.42
C SER A 32 1.09 -13.94 15.65
N HIS A 33 1.21 -13.84 14.30
CA HIS A 33 0.22 -13.21 13.43
C HIS A 33 -0.04 -11.73 13.79
N GLU A 34 0.97 -11.06 14.34
CA GLU A 34 0.90 -9.65 14.73
C GLU A 34 1.07 -8.76 13.51
N PHE A 35 0.23 -7.73 13.41
CA PHE A 35 0.42 -6.67 12.44
C PHE A 35 1.46 -5.66 12.96
N PRO A 36 2.61 -5.46 12.28
CA PRO A 36 3.76 -4.73 12.82
C PRO A 36 3.58 -3.20 12.69
N LYS A 37 2.68 -2.61 13.46
CA LYS A 37 2.33 -1.18 13.40
C LYS A 37 3.54 -0.25 13.54
N ALA A 38 4.50 -0.58 14.39
CA ALA A 38 5.71 0.23 14.59
C ALA A 38 6.57 0.29 13.32
N ALA A 39 6.75 -0.86 12.65
CA ALA A 39 7.48 -0.94 11.38
C ALA A 39 6.78 -0.12 10.28
N HIS A 40 5.46 -0.23 10.16
CA HIS A 40 4.68 0.58 9.22
C HIS A 40 4.80 2.08 9.49
N LYS A 41 4.81 2.50 10.76
CA LYS A 41 5.04 3.89 11.14
C LYS A 41 6.46 4.37 10.77
N GLY A 42 7.48 3.54 10.96
CA GLY A 42 8.85 3.83 10.53
C GLY A 42 8.97 3.99 9.02
N LEU A 43 8.36 3.09 8.24
CA LEU A 43 8.31 3.19 6.78
C LEU A 43 7.50 4.41 6.29
N ALA A 44 6.46 4.80 6.99
CA ALA A 44 5.72 6.03 6.71
C ALA A 44 6.62 7.28 6.89
N ALA A 45 7.44 7.32 7.95
CA ALA A 45 8.40 8.39 8.18
C ALA A 45 9.50 8.46 7.10
N LEU A 46 9.79 7.35 6.43
CA LEU A 46 10.68 7.30 5.25
C LEU A 46 9.97 7.63 3.93
N GLY A 47 8.68 7.97 3.96
CA GLY A 47 7.89 8.29 2.77
C GLY A 47 7.48 7.09 1.92
N ALA A 48 7.62 5.86 2.41
CA ALA A 48 7.39 4.63 1.64
C ALA A 48 5.93 4.43 1.18
N TYR A 49 4.98 5.17 1.73
CA TYR A 49 3.55 5.06 1.39
C TYR A 49 3.11 5.93 0.20
N GLY A 50 3.88 6.95 -0.14
CA GLY A 50 3.52 7.94 -1.16
C GLY A 50 4.57 8.13 -2.25
N ILE A 51 5.33 7.07 -2.62
CA ILE A 51 6.46 7.18 -3.54
C ILE A 51 6.07 7.85 -4.87
N CYS A 52 4.98 7.41 -5.51
CA CYS A 52 4.52 7.92 -6.80
C CYS A 52 3.41 8.97 -6.68
N VAL A 53 3.04 9.38 -5.48
CA VAL A 53 2.01 10.41 -5.25
C VAL A 53 2.66 11.80 -5.39
N PRO A 54 2.00 12.76 -6.07
CA PRO A 54 2.49 14.13 -6.18
C PRO A 54 2.74 14.81 -4.82
N GLU A 55 3.72 15.73 -4.77
CA GLU A 55 4.09 16.44 -3.56
C GLU A 55 2.93 17.25 -2.95
N GLU A 56 2.12 17.90 -3.80
CA GLU A 56 0.93 18.65 -3.39
C GLU A 56 -0.15 17.79 -2.73
N LEU A 57 -0.04 16.46 -2.86
CA LEU A 57 -0.90 15.46 -2.20
C LEU A 57 -0.14 14.66 -1.13
N GLY A 58 0.99 15.17 -0.67
CA GLY A 58 1.75 14.60 0.44
C GLY A 58 2.66 13.44 0.09
N GLY A 59 2.90 13.18 -1.20
CA GLY A 59 3.80 12.14 -1.70
C GLY A 59 5.19 12.64 -2.05
N ALA A 60 6.02 11.77 -2.60
CA ALA A 60 7.40 12.06 -2.99
C ALA A 60 7.58 12.38 -4.49
N ASN A 61 6.53 12.22 -5.30
CA ASN A 61 6.53 12.47 -6.74
C ASN A 61 7.66 11.74 -7.51
N LEU A 62 7.96 10.51 -7.09
CA LEU A 62 9.01 9.67 -7.69
C LEU A 62 8.40 8.65 -8.66
N ASP A 63 9.29 7.95 -9.37
CA ASP A 63 8.89 6.99 -10.39
C ASP A 63 8.67 5.57 -9.86
N TYR A 64 8.08 4.71 -10.70
CA TYR A 64 7.83 3.30 -10.36
C TYR A 64 9.12 2.47 -10.23
N LEU A 65 10.25 2.91 -10.81
CA LEU A 65 11.54 2.27 -10.60
C LEU A 65 11.98 2.45 -9.14
N THR A 66 11.87 3.67 -8.63
CA THR A 66 12.16 3.98 -7.23
C THR A 66 11.24 3.21 -6.29
N LEU A 67 9.93 3.11 -6.62
CA LEU A 67 9.02 2.25 -5.87
C LEU A 67 9.48 0.79 -5.87
N GLY A 68 9.91 0.26 -7.02
CA GLY A 68 10.45 -1.10 -7.12
C GLY A 68 11.67 -1.33 -6.22
N LEU A 69 12.62 -0.39 -6.19
CA LEU A 69 13.79 -0.44 -5.30
C LEU A 69 13.39 -0.45 -3.82
N VAL A 70 12.44 0.40 -3.44
CA VAL A 70 11.91 0.46 -2.06
C VAL A 70 11.26 -0.87 -1.67
N LEU A 71 10.40 -1.40 -2.54
CA LEU A 71 9.70 -2.68 -2.28
C LEU A 71 10.66 -3.86 -2.20
N GLU A 72 11.71 -3.90 -3.01
CA GLU A 72 12.75 -4.93 -2.98
C GLU A 72 13.46 -4.96 -1.62
N GLU A 73 13.88 -3.81 -1.12
CA GLU A 73 14.58 -3.72 0.17
C GLU A 73 13.67 -4.07 1.36
N ILE A 74 12.41 -3.62 1.32
CA ILE A 74 11.42 -4.00 2.36
C ILE A 74 11.18 -5.50 2.32
N ALA A 75 10.99 -6.09 1.12
CA ALA A 75 10.72 -7.51 0.95
C ALA A 75 11.88 -8.39 1.42
N ALA A 76 13.13 -7.93 1.28
CA ALA A 76 14.29 -8.62 1.83
C ALA A 76 14.25 -8.71 3.37
N GLY A 77 13.57 -7.76 4.04
CA GLY A 77 13.33 -7.78 5.48
C GLY A 77 12.08 -8.54 5.88
N ASP A 78 10.94 -8.22 5.25
CA ASP A 78 9.64 -8.85 5.50
C ASP A 78 8.73 -8.71 4.26
N GLY A 79 8.36 -9.85 3.66
CA GLY A 79 7.52 -9.89 2.47
C GLY A 79 6.07 -9.43 2.72
N GLY A 80 5.53 -9.65 3.91
CA GLY A 80 4.18 -9.22 4.30
C GLY A 80 4.08 -7.70 4.42
N VAL A 81 5.08 -7.08 5.05
CA VAL A 81 5.21 -5.63 5.15
C VAL A 81 5.35 -5.01 3.76
N SER A 82 6.22 -5.57 2.90
CA SER A 82 6.38 -5.11 1.51
C SER A 82 5.07 -5.18 0.73
N THR A 83 4.29 -6.25 0.89
CA THR A 83 2.98 -6.40 0.24
C THR A 83 2.01 -5.29 0.67
N THR A 84 1.98 -4.92 1.94
CA THR A 84 1.15 -3.82 2.45
C THR A 84 1.53 -2.48 1.82
N ILE A 85 2.82 -2.17 1.74
CA ILE A 85 3.34 -0.96 1.08
C ILE A 85 3.00 -0.97 -0.42
N SER A 86 3.18 -2.11 -1.09
CA SER A 86 2.86 -2.28 -2.51
C SER A 86 1.37 -2.03 -2.79
N VAL A 87 0.48 -2.64 -2.01
CA VAL A 87 -0.98 -2.49 -2.20
C VAL A 87 -1.42 -1.04 -2.00
N THR A 88 -0.86 -0.33 -1.04
CA THR A 88 -1.20 1.08 -0.83
C THR A 88 -0.72 1.95 -2.01
N ASN A 89 0.55 1.80 -2.44
CA ASN A 89 1.10 2.62 -3.54
C ASN A 89 0.47 2.29 -4.90
N CYS A 90 0.44 0.99 -5.27
CA CYS A 90 0.07 0.61 -6.63
C CYS A 90 -1.44 0.66 -6.88
N PRO A 91 -2.29 -0.23 -6.31
CA PRO A 91 -3.71 -0.15 -6.65
C PRO A 91 -4.41 1.01 -5.93
N VAL A 92 -4.24 1.22 -4.62
CA VAL A 92 -5.09 2.16 -3.87
C VAL A 92 -4.79 3.61 -4.24
N ASN A 93 -3.54 4.05 -4.08
CA ASN A 93 -3.16 5.43 -4.44
C ASN A 93 -3.34 5.69 -5.94
N ALA A 94 -2.96 4.74 -6.81
CA ALA A 94 -3.08 4.89 -8.25
C ALA A 94 -4.55 5.03 -8.70
N ILE A 95 -5.48 4.30 -8.09
CA ILE A 95 -6.92 4.43 -8.36
C ILE A 95 -7.42 5.81 -7.94
N LEU A 96 -7.07 6.27 -6.74
CA LEU A 96 -7.46 7.60 -6.26
C LEU A 96 -6.86 8.72 -7.10
N MET A 97 -5.59 8.61 -7.50
CA MET A 97 -4.96 9.58 -8.41
C MET A 97 -5.69 9.67 -9.75
N ARG A 98 -6.07 8.52 -10.31
CA ARG A 98 -6.65 8.46 -11.65
C ARG A 98 -8.15 8.79 -11.69
N TYR A 99 -8.92 8.32 -10.71
CA TYR A 99 -10.38 8.33 -10.74
C TYR A 99 -11.02 9.14 -9.61
N GLY A 100 -10.28 9.46 -8.56
CA GLY A 100 -10.76 10.30 -7.46
C GLY A 100 -11.00 11.74 -7.91
N ASN A 101 -12.07 12.35 -7.41
CA ASN A 101 -12.26 13.80 -7.50
C ASN A 101 -11.34 14.53 -6.49
N ASP A 102 -11.27 15.86 -6.57
CA ASP A 102 -10.36 16.64 -5.72
C ASP A 102 -10.65 16.47 -4.22
N ALA A 103 -11.94 16.42 -3.83
CA ALA A 103 -12.31 16.19 -2.44
C ALA A 103 -11.87 14.81 -1.93
N GLN A 104 -12.02 13.77 -2.75
CA GLN A 104 -11.57 12.42 -2.42
C GLN A 104 -10.05 12.34 -2.32
N LYS A 105 -9.32 12.98 -3.24
CA LYS A 105 -7.85 13.05 -3.18
C LYS A 105 -7.36 13.74 -1.92
N GLN A 106 -7.92 14.90 -1.59
CA GLN A 106 -7.56 15.62 -0.38
C GLN A 106 -7.91 14.87 0.91
N THR A 107 -9.06 14.19 0.93
CA THR A 107 -9.52 13.48 2.13
C THR A 107 -8.77 12.18 2.38
N TRP A 108 -8.51 11.39 1.32
CA TRP A 108 -8.01 10.04 1.44
C TRP A 108 -6.57 9.86 0.96
N LEU A 109 -6.26 10.36 -0.27
CA LEU A 109 -4.97 10.10 -0.89
C LEU A 109 -3.81 10.74 -0.12
N THR A 110 -3.97 11.98 0.35
CA THR A 110 -2.94 12.66 1.15
C THR A 110 -2.59 11.87 2.40
N ARG A 111 -3.58 11.40 3.14
CA ARG A 111 -3.38 10.63 4.36
C ARG A 111 -2.82 9.22 4.10
N LEU A 112 -3.23 8.59 3.00
CA LEU A 112 -2.66 7.31 2.55
C LEU A 112 -1.19 7.47 2.16
N ALA A 113 -0.85 8.53 1.42
CA ALA A 113 0.53 8.83 1.00
C ALA A 113 1.46 9.11 2.18
N GLN A 114 0.94 9.68 3.25
CA GLN A 114 1.67 9.95 4.51
C GLN A 114 1.71 8.73 5.45
N GLY A 115 1.01 7.63 5.11
CA GLY A 115 0.93 6.44 5.95
C GLY A 115 0.12 6.63 7.23
N GLU A 116 -0.73 7.67 7.30
CA GLU A 116 -1.71 7.85 8.38
C GLU A 116 -2.86 6.85 8.26
N LEU A 117 -3.20 6.47 7.05
CA LEU A 117 -4.21 5.48 6.70
C LEU A 117 -3.59 4.33 5.92
N LEU A 118 -4.14 3.14 6.10
CA LEU A 118 -3.82 1.95 5.32
C LEU A 118 -4.90 1.69 4.27
N GLY A 119 -4.44 1.46 3.04
CA GLY A 119 -5.31 1.06 1.95
C GLY A 119 -5.48 -0.45 1.85
N ALA A 120 -6.67 -0.90 1.46
CA ALA A 120 -6.97 -2.27 1.11
C ALA A 120 -7.56 -2.35 -0.30
N PHE A 121 -7.03 -3.23 -1.14
CA PHE A 121 -7.56 -3.47 -2.49
C PHE A 121 -8.39 -4.74 -2.51
N CYS A 122 -9.71 -4.58 -2.55
CA CYS A 122 -10.67 -5.67 -2.44
C CYS A 122 -11.00 -6.28 -3.82
N LEU A 123 -10.14 -7.16 -4.33
CA LEU A 123 -10.34 -7.85 -5.60
C LEU A 123 -10.89 -9.27 -5.40
N THR A 124 -10.10 -10.18 -4.85
CA THR A 124 -10.38 -11.61 -4.75
C THR A 124 -11.69 -11.92 -4.03
N GLU A 125 -12.43 -12.87 -4.56
CA GLU A 125 -13.66 -13.43 -3.97
C GLU A 125 -13.50 -14.94 -3.74
N PRO A 126 -14.35 -15.59 -2.92
CA PRO A 126 -14.20 -17.01 -2.58
C PRO A 126 -14.14 -17.97 -3.78
N HIS A 127 -14.70 -17.57 -4.93
CA HIS A 127 -14.78 -18.40 -6.12
C HIS A 127 -13.88 -17.91 -7.26
N VAL A 128 -13.21 -16.76 -7.11
CA VAL A 128 -12.41 -16.17 -8.20
C VAL A 128 -11.25 -15.33 -7.67
N GLY A 129 -10.09 -15.50 -8.27
CA GLY A 129 -8.89 -14.71 -8.04
C GLY A 129 -8.26 -14.27 -9.36
N SER A 130 -7.61 -15.21 -10.08
CA SER A 130 -6.91 -14.89 -11.33
C SER A 130 -7.86 -14.46 -12.47
N ASP A 131 -9.06 -14.98 -12.53
CA ASP A 131 -10.08 -14.52 -13.47
C ASP A 131 -10.95 -13.40 -12.86
N ALA A 132 -10.37 -12.20 -12.76
CA ALA A 132 -11.06 -11.04 -12.20
C ALA A 132 -12.34 -10.63 -12.98
N SER A 133 -12.52 -11.14 -14.22
CA SER A 133 -13.74 -10.90 -15.00
C SER A 133 -14.97 -11.62 -14.44
N ALA A 134 -14.75 -12.67 -13.63
CA ALA A 134 -15.80 -13.49 -13.01
C ALA A 134 -16.25 -12.99 -11.62
N LEU A 135 -15.87 -11.79 -11.21
CA LEU A 135 -16.30 -11.18 -9.94
C LEU A 135 -17.83 -11.05 -9.87
N ARG A 136 -18.37 -11.32 -8.68
CA ARG A 136 -19.82 -11.31 -8.40
C ARG A 136 -20.27 -10.23 -7.43
N THR A 137 -19.37 -9.56 -6.76
CA THR A 137 -19.71 -8.39 -5.93
C THR A 137 -20.43 -7.34 -6.78
N THR A 138 -21.56 -6.88 -6.32
CA THR A 138 -22.38 -5.90 -7.03
C THR A 138 -22.42 -4.58 -6.29
N ALA A 139 -22.56 -3.48 -7.05
CA ALA A 139 -22.82 -2.15 -6.52
C ALA A 139 -24.08 -1.59 -7.18
N THR A 140 -25.17 -1.51 -6.44
CA THR A 140 -26.45 -1.01 -6.92
C THR A 140 -26.69 0.41 -6.43
N ARG A 141 -26.93 1.35 -7.35
CA ARG A 141 -27.20 2.75 -6.98
C ARG A 141 -28.55 2.88 -6.27
N LYS A 142 -28.56 3.59 -5.13
CA LYS A 142 -29.76 3.97 -4.37
C LYS A 142 -29.67 5.45 -4.02
N GLY A 143 -30.32 6.29 -4.81
CA GLY A 143 -30.25 7.75 -4.67
C GLY A 143 -28.81 8.24 -4.90
N ASP A 144 -28.22 8.88 -3.89
CA ASP A 144 -26.86 9.43 -3.94
C ASP A 144 -25.78 8.48 -3.40
N ALA A 145 -26.16 7.25 -3.03
CA ALA A 145 -25.27 6.22 -2.53
C ALA A 145 -25.28 4.95 -3.38
N TYR A 146 -24.29 4.08 -3.16
CA TYR A 146 -24.26 2.72 -3.70
C TYR A 146 -24.42 1.71 -2.58
N MET A 147 -25.25 0.70 -2.80
CA MET A 147 -25.31 -0.48 -1.96
C MET A 147 -24.37 -1.54 -2.56
N ILE A 148 -23.31 -1.88 -1.81
CA ILE A 148 -22.37 -2.93 -2.20
C ILE A 148 -22.81 -4.24 -1.54
N ASN A 149 -22.89 -5.32 -2.32
CA ASN A 149 -23.22 -6.65 -1.84
C ASN A 149 -22.27 -7.69 -2.44
N GLY A 150 -21.55 -8.40 -1.57
CA GLY A 150 -20.57 -9.41 -1.95
C GLY A 150 -19.66 -9.79 -0.79
N VAL A 151 -18.74 -10.72 -1.07
CA VAL A 151 -17.72 -11.18 -0.12
C VAL A 151 -16.36 -11.11 -0.79
N LYS A 152 -15.40 -10.49 -0.14
CA LYS A 152 -14.00 -10.44 -0.56
C LYS A 152 -13.15 -11.35 0.32
N GLN A 153 -12.08 -11.94 -0.24
CA GLN A 153 -11.24 -12.93 0.44
C GLN A 153 -9.75 -12.62 0.21
N PHE A 154 -8.91 -12.96 1.19
CA PHE A 154 -7.46 -12.78 1.12
C PHE A 154 -7.01 -11.33 0.87
N ILE A 155 -7.71 -10.38 1.49
CA ILE A 155 -7.45 -8.96 1.27
C ILE A 155 -6.30 -8.50 2.16
N THR A 156 -5.20 -8.06 1.53
CA THR A 156 -4.11 -7.38 2.22
C THR A 156 -4.65 -6.18 2.96
N SER A 157 -4.28 -6.05 4.24
CA SER A 157 -4.82 -5.04 5.16
C SER A 157 -6.34 -5.12 5.42
N GLY A 158 -7.04 -6.19 5.04
CA GLY A 158 -8.49 -6.29 5.18
C GLY A 158 -9.02 -6.21 6.62
N LYS A 159 -8.16 -6.50 7.63
CA LYS A 159 -8.49 -6.34 9.06
C LYS A 159 -8.05 -4.99 9.63
N HIS A 160 -7.00 -4.41 9.06
CA HIS A 160 -6.30 -3.23 9.59
C HIS A 160 -6.38 -2.02 8.67
N GLY A 161 -6.94 -2.18 7.47
CA GLY A 161 -7.13 -1.10 6.50
C GLY A 161 -8.21 -0.12 6.94
N ASP A 162 -7.97 1.14 6.63
CA ASP A 162 -8.87 2.27 6.91
C ASP A 162 -9.72 2.63 5.69
N VAL A 163 -9.20 2.33 4.49
CA VAL A 163 -9.83 2.63 3.19
C VAL A 163 -9.80 1.37 2.31
N ALA A 164 -10.95 0.99 1.73
CA ALA A 164 -11.12 -0.16 0.86
C ALA A 164 -11.88 0.20 -0.42
#